data_c332d19f3ed28b2e068ea9b202ec9efa
#
_entry.id   c332d19f3ed28b2e068ea9b202ec9efa
#
_cell.length_a   1.000
_cell.length_b   1.000
_cell.length_c   1.000
_cell.angle_alpha   90.00
_cell.angle_beta   90.00
_cell.angle_gamma   90.00
#
_symmetry.space_group_name_H-M   'P 1'
#
loop_
_entity.id
_entity.type
_entity.pdbx_description
1 polymer ?
#
loop_
_entity_poly.entity_id
_entity_poly.type
_entity_poly.pdbx_seq_one_letter_code
_entity_poly.pdbx_strand_id
1 'polypeptide(L)'
;MTGMPQQPIWNDPRAFAPAGDRPGLPRVLLIGDSISIGYTLFVRELLKDEANVHRIPENGGSSRNGVEKLEAWLGAGRWDVIHFNFGLHDIPRLDGGQWQVSMSEYESNLRRIVERLKKTGARLIFAATTPVPAGRLNPPRVPGDEVTFNGIALGVMREHGVEVNDLHAYARGRLAEWQEPANVHFHEAGSRALAEQVAAAVRAALKR
;
A
#
# COMPACT_ATOMS: atom_id res chain seq x y z
N MET A 1 33.52 14.00 -9.89
CA MET A 1 32.35 14.30 -9.07
C MET A 1 31.58 12.98 -8.90
N THR A 2 31.81 12.28 -7.80
CA THR A 2 31.09 11.04 -7.47
C THR A 2 29.71 11.45 -7.00
N GLY A 3 28.72 11.28 -7.90
CA GLY A 3 27.32 11.49 -7.53
C GLY A 3 26.97 10.63 -6.32
N MET A 4 26.30 11.19 -5.32
CA MET A 4 25.75 10.41 -4.21
C MET A 4 24.86 9.32 -4.81
N PRO A 5 24.89 8.08 -4.28
CA PRO A 5 24.01 7.03 -4.76
C PRO A 5 22.57 7.52 -4.67
N GLN A 6 21.86 7.46 -5.79
CA GLN A 6 20.46 7.86 -5.87
C GLN A 6 19.65 6.96 -4.91
N GLN A 7 18.92 7.56 -3.99
CA GLN A 7 18.07 6.81 -3.04
C GLN A 7 17.10 5.93 -3.81
N PRO A 8 16.90 4.65 -3.38
CA PRO A 8 15.93 3.78 -4.05
C PRO A 8 14.52 4.39 -3.97
N ILE A 9 13.75 4.22 -5.05
CA ILE A 9 12.43 4.82 -5.20
C ILE A 9 11.45 4.45 -4.08
N TRP A 10 11.58 3.25 -3.53
CA TRP A 10 10.76 2.77 -2.39
C TRP A 10 11.18 3.35 -1.03
N ASN A 11 12.15 4.26 -1.02
CA ASN A 11 12.59 5.02 0.14
C ASN A 11 12.83 6.51 -0.20
N ASP A 12 12.14 7.02 -1.21
CA ASP A 12 12.26 8.41 -1.64
C ASP A 12 11.62 9.35 -0.61
N PRO A 13 12.38 10.23 0.04
CA PRO A 13 11.85 11.13 1.07
C PRO A 13 10.81 12.13 0.52
N ARG A 14 10.83 12.42 -0.79
CA ARG A 14 9.85 13.30 -1.44
C ARG A 14 8.43 12.71 -1.39
N ALA A 15 8.30 11.39 -1.30
CA ALA A 15 7.00 10.76 -1.13
C ALA A 15 6.29 11.20 0.17
N PHE A 16 7.06 11.51 1.21
CA PHE A 16 6.55 11.94 2.51
C PHE A 16 6.31 13.46 2.61
N ALA A 17 6.79 14.23 1.63
CA ALA A 17 6.56 15.66 1.61
C ALA A 17 5.05 15.96 1.62
N PRO A 18 4.58 16.89 2.46
CA PRO A 18 3.18 17.31 2.46
C PRO A 18 2.75 17.76 1.06
N ALA A 19 1.63 17.25 0.60
CA ALA A 19 0.98 17.76 -0.61
C ALA A 19 0.05 18.90 -0.21
N GLY A 20 0.22 20.07 -0.84
CA GLY A 20 -0.73 21.16 -0.67
C GLY A 20 -2.06 20.85 -1.35
N ASP A 21 -3.17 21.25 -0.72
CA ASP A 21 -4.49 21.08 -1.33
C ASP A 21 -4.75 22.17 -2.40
N ARG A 22 -5.15 21.74 -3.58
CA ARG A 22 -5.74 22.61 -4.60
C ARG A 22 -7.25 22.70 -4.35
N PRO A 23 -7.81 23.90 -4.18
CA PRO A 23 -9.24 24.07 -3.91
C PRO A 23 -10.12 23.40 -4.96
N GLY A 24 -11.19 22.75 -4.51
CA GLY A 24 -12.16 22.10 -5.38
C GLY A 24 -11.80 20.68 -5.83
N LEU A 25 -10.58 20.20 -5.58
CA LEU A 25 -10.21 18.82 -5.86
C LEU A 25 -10.47 17.91 -4.65
N PRO A 26 -10.94 16.67 -4.88
CA PRO A 26 -11.12 15.67 -3.83
C PRO A 26 -9.78 15.30 -3.18
N ARG A 27 -9.83 14.87 -1.92
CA ARG A 27 -8.67 14.45 -1.13
C ARG A 27 -8.55 12.94 -1.08
N VAL A 28 -7.41 12.43 -1.48
CA VAL A 28 -7.07 11.00 -1.49
C VAL A 28 -5.95 10.75 -0.50
N LEU A 29 -6.12 9.74 0.37
CA LEU A 29 -5.07 9.29 1.28
C LEU A 29 -4.52 7.93 0.84
N LEU A 30 -3.20 7.84 0.70
CA LEU A 30 -2.48 6.59 0.50
C LEU A 30 -1.91 6.11 1.84
N ILE A 31 -2.33 4.92 2.28
CA ILE A 31 -1.80 4.22 3.46
C ILE A 31 -1.12 2.95 2.97
N GLY A 32 0.14 2.75 3.32
CA GLY A 32 0.86 1.53 2.96
C GLY A 32 2.36 1.63 3.24
N ASP A 33 3.07 0.60 2.88
CA ASP A 33 4.48 0.39 3.16
C ASP A 33 5.40 0.96 2.06
N SER A 34 6.61 0.40 1.93
CA SER A 34 7.61 0.81 0.96
C SER A 34 7.17 0.64 -0.51
N ILE A 35 6.28 -0.30 -0.80
CA ILE A 35 5.72 -0.45 -2.15
C ILE A 35 4.89 0.80 -2.49
N SER A 36 4.07 1.25 -1.54
CA SER A 36 3.29 2.47 -1.73
C SER A 36 4.16 3.74 -1.76
N ILE A 37 5.27 3.78 -1.02
CA ILE A 37 6.25 4.86 -1.15
C ILE A 37 6.74 4.95 -2.60
N GLY A 38 7.12 3.81 -3.18
CA GLY A 38 7.64 3.72 -4.54
C GLY A 38 6.69 4.27 -5.61
N TYR A 39 5.38 4.03 -5.49
CA TYR A 39 4.44 4.55 -6.49
C TYR A 39 3.83 5.92 -6.16
N THR A 40 4.01 6.45 -4.95
CA THR A 40 3.32 7.68 -4.50
C THR A 40 3.54 8.88 -5.43
N LEU A 41 4.79 9.16 -5.82
CA LEU A 41 5.08 10.33 -6.65
C LEU A 41 4.48 10.22 -8.05
N PHE A 42 4.43 9.02 -8.61
CA PHE A 42 3.77 8.78 -9.90
C PHE A 42 2.25 8.90 -9.80
N VAL A 43 1.63 8.41 -8.70
CA VAL A 43 0.19 8.61 -8.47
C VAL A 43 -0.14 10.09 -8.36
N ARG A 44 0.69 10.88 -7.64
CA ARG A 44 0.55 12.34 -7.56
C ARG A 44 0.60 12.99 -8.93
N GLU A 45 1.56 12.60 -9.79
CA GLU A 45 1.67 13.14 -11.14
C GLU A 45 0.47 12.74 -12.02
N LEU A 46 0.06 11.48 -11.97
CA LEU A 46 -1.07 10.96 -12.76
C LEU A 46 -2.41 11.61 -12.40
N LEU A 47 -2.58 12.01 -11.14
CA LEU A 47 -3.83 12.59 -10.61
C LEU A 47 -3.74 14.09 -10.31
N LYS A 48 -2.67 14.78 -10.73
CA LYS A 48 -2.37 16.17 -10.35
C LYS A 48 -3.50 17.16 -10.61
N ASP A 49 -4.31 16.93 -11.63
CA ASP A 49 -5.44 17.79 -12.00
C ASP A 49 -6.81 17.21 -11.61
N GLU A 50 -6.83 16.05 -10.97
CA GLU A 50 -8.03 15.31 -10.63
C GLU A 50 -8.23 15.14 -9.12
N ALA A 51 -7.15 15.11 -8.32
CA ALA A 51 -7.22 14.90 -6.87
C ALA A 51 -5.99 15.44 -6.13
N ASN A 52 -6.18 15.79 -4.88
CA ASN A 52 -5.11 16.08 -3.92
C ASN A 52 -4.65 14.77 -3.28
N VAL A 53 -3.51 14.24 -3.73
CA VAL A 53 -3.00 12.93 -3.29
C VAL A 53 -2.04 13.10 -2.12
N HIS A 54 -2.49 12.73 -0.94
CA HIS A 54 -1.73 12.67 0.29
C HIS A 54 -1.24 11.26 0.58
N ARG A 55 -0.25 11.18 1.45
CA ARG A 55 0.29 9.93 1.98
C ARG A 55 0.51 10.09 3.49
N ILE A 56 0.42 8.97 4.22
CA ILE A 56 0.87 8.92 5.62
C ILE A 56 2.35 9.31 5.72
N PRO A 57 2.78 9.97 6.81
CA PRO A 57 4.11 10.60 6.92
C PRO A 57 5.24 9.60 7.16
N GLU A 58 4.97 8.31 7.14
CA GLU A 58 5.92 7.25 7.43
C GLU A 58 5.63 5.98 6.59
N ASN A 59 6.47 4.96 6.73
CA ASN A 59 6.18 3.62 6.24
C ASN A 59 5.09 3.00 7.13
N GLY A 60 3.97 2.59 6.52
CA GLY A 60 2.83 2.02 7.24
C GLY A 60 3.12 0.72 7.98
N GLY A 61 4.11 -0.04 7.50
CA GLY A 61 4.56 -1.28 8.13
C GLY A 61 3.48 -2.36 8.18
N SER A 62 3.42 -3.09 9.30
CA SER A 62 2.46 -4.17 9.51
C SER A 62 1.06 -3.67 9.89
N SER A 63 0.08 -4.56 9.86
CA SER A 63 -1.29 -4.29 10.31
C SER A 63 -1.35 -3.86 11.79
N ARG A 64 -0.38 -4.24 12.63
CA ARG A 64 -0.24 -3.74 14.02
C ARG A 64 -0.04 -2.24 14.03
N ASN A 65 0.89 -1.73 13.20
CA ASN A 65 1.11 -0.29 13.07
C ASN A 65 -0.16 0.42 12.59
N GLY A 66 -0.88 -0.20 11.62
CA GLY A 66 -2.18 0.30 11.17
C GLY A 66 -3.16 0.52 12.31
N VAL A 67 -3.31 -0.49 13.17
CA VAL A 67 -4.20 -0.38 14.34
C VAL A 67 -3.74 0.69 15.33
N GLU A 68 -2.44 0.82 15.56
CA GLU A 68 -1.87 1.74 16.54
C GLU A 68 -1.90 3.19 16.08
N LYS A 69 -1.58 3.44 14.79
CA LYS A 69 -1.29 4.77 14.27
C LYS A 69 -2.39 5.39 13.40
N LEU A 70 -3.44 4.63 13.11
CA LEU A 70 -4.47 5.03 12.15
C LEU A 70 -5.08 6.41 12.47
N GLU A 71 -5.35 6.70 13.75
CA GLU A 71 -5.91 8.00 14.15
C GLU A 71 -4.97 9.16 13.81
N ALA A 72 -3.67 8.99 14.09
CA ALA A 72 -2.67 10.00 13.76
C ALA A 72 -2.54 10.19 12.24
N TRP A 73 -2.64 9.11 11.46
CA TRP A 73 -2.56 9.16 10.00
C TRP A 73 -3.79 9.81 9.35
N LEU A 74 -4.97 9.56 9.90
CA LEU A 74 -6.21 10.17 9.41
C LEU A 74 -6.27 11.67 9.71
N GLY A 75 -5.70 12.09 10.84
CA GLY A 75 -5.74 13.49 11.27
C GLY A 75 -7.17 14.03 11.42
N ALA A 76 -7.32 15.33 11.44
CA ALA A 76 -8.62 16.01 11.53
C ALA A 76 -9.28 16.26 10.16
N GLY A 77 -8.62 15.91 9.06
CA GLY A 77 -9.08 16.19 7.71
C GLY A 77 -10.17 15.22 7.22
N ARG A 78 -10.96 15.69 6.25
CA ARG A 78 -11.87 14.82 5.51
C ARG A 78 -11.14 14.18 4.34
N TRP A 79 -11.44 12.91 4.07
CA TRP A 79 -10.96 12.16 2.92
C TRP A 79 -12.13 11.75 2.02
N ASP A 80 -11.97 11.84 0.71
CA ASP A 80 -12.95 11.37 -0.27
C ASP A 80 -12.65 9.93 -0.67
N VAL A 81 -11.38 9.56 -0.80
CA VAL A 81 -10.92 8.20 -1.06
C VAL A 81 -9.75 7.86 -0.13
N ILE A 82 -9.75 6.65 0.42
CA ILE A 82 -8.60 6.08 1.14
C ILE A 82 -8.20 4.78 0.44
N HIS A 83 -6.99 4.77 -0.14
CA HIS A 83 -6.37 3.59 -0.73
C HIS A 83 -5.34 3.04 0.25
N PHE A 84 -5.51 1.80 0.71
CA PHE A 84 -4.70 1.26 1.80
C PHE A 84 -4.25 -0.19 1.54
N ASN A 85 -3.08 -0.54 2.09
CA ASN A 85 -2.50 -1.88 2.05
C ASN A 85 -1.83 -2.23 3.38
N PHE A 86 -1.96 -3.49 3.78
CA PHE A 86 -1.17 -4.18 4.79
C PHE A 86 -0.98 -5.63 4.37
N GLY A 87 0.13 -6.26 4.75
CA GLY A 87 0.41 -7.66 4.46
C GLY A 87 1.91 -7.95 4.34
N LEU A 88 2.64 -7.20 3.52
CA LEU A 88 4.05 -7.47 3.24
C LEU A 88 4.95 -7.38 4.49
N HIS A 89 4.57 -6.59 5.48
CA HIS A 89 5.21 -6.50 6.79
C HIS A 89 4.56 -7.38 7.86
N ASP A 90 3.50 -8.09 7.53
CA ASP A 90 2.86 -9.07 8.43
C ASP A 90 3.46 -10.46 8.23
N ILE A 91 3.88 -10.79 7.00
CA ILE A 91 4.38 -12.11 6.58
C ILE A 91 5.87 -12.41 6.81
N PRO A 92 6.77 -11.51 7.26
CA PRO A 92 8.13 -11.92 7.58
C PRO A 92 8.13 -13.09 8.56
N ARG A 93 9.10 -14.00 8.35
CA ARG A 93 9.32 -15.15 9.23
C ARG A 93 10.29 -14.78 10.35
N LEU A 94 9.87 -15.01 11.58
CA LEU A 94 10.70 -14.87 12.77
C LEU A 94 11.56 -16.12 12.97
N ASP A 95 12.52 -16.03 13.91
CA ASP A 95 13.25 -17.21 14.40
C ASP A 95 12.25 -18.25 14.90
N GLY A 96 12.36 -19.50 14.38
CA GLY A 96 11.36 -20.55 14.65
C GLY A 96 10.24 -20.66 13.59
N GLY A 97 10.24 -19.81 12.57
CA GLY A 97 9.41 -19.96 11.38
C GLY A 97 7.99 -19.39 11.46
N GLN A 98 7.59 -18.81 12.61
CA GLN A 98 6.29 -18.15 12.74
C GLN A 98 6.26 -16.84 11.93
N TRP A 99 5.07 -16.44 11.47
CA TRP A 99 4.88 -15.11 10.89
C TRP A 99 5.03 -14.01 11.94
N GLN A 100 5.53 -12.86 11.52
CA GLN A 100 5.64 -11.66 12.37
C GLN A 100 4.28 -11.26 12.96
N VAL A 101 3.22 -11.38 12.18
CA VAL A 101 1.83 -11.24 12.63
C VAL A 101 1.11 -12.54 12.28
N SER A 102 0.45 -13.17 13.24
CA SER A 102 -0.30 -14.40 12.97
C SER A 102 -1.49 -14.14 12.04
N MET A 103 -1.97 -15.16 11.33
CA MET A 103 -3.12 -15.03 10.45
C MET A 103 -4.38 -14.50 11.16
N SER A 104 -4.66 -15.01 12.36
CA SER A 104 -5.81 -14.57 13.15
C SER A 104 -5.68 -13.14 13.65
N GLU A 105 -4.47 -12.72 14.01
CA GLU A 105 -4.19 -11.35 14.39
C GLU A 105 -4.30 -10.40 13.19
N TYR A 106 -3.76 -10.78 12.03
CA TYR A 106 -3.87 -10.02 10.80
C TYR A 106 -5.34 -9.78 10.42
N GLU A 107 -6.17 -10.83 10.45
CA GLU A 107 -7.60 -10.73 10.21
C GLU A 107 -8.28 -9.76 11.18
N SER A 108 -8.02 -9.92 12.49
CA SER A 108 -8.56 -9.04 13.51
C SER A 108 -8.12 -7.59 13.32
N ASN A 109 -6.85 -7.36 13.01
CA ASN A 109 -6.33 -6.02 12.75
C ASN A 109 -6.99 -5.37 11.53
N LEU A 110 -7.14 -6.11 10.42
CA LEU A 110 -7.81 -5.61 9.23
C LEU A 110 -9.27 -5.22 9.50
N ARG A 111 -10.02 -6.03 10.26
CA ARG A 111 -11.40 -5.70 10.66
C ARG A 111 -11.45 -4.37 11.42
N ARG A 112 -10.59 -4.21 12.42
CA ARG A 112 -10.50 -2.96 13.21
C ARG A 112 -10.15 -1.75 12.34
N ILE A 113 -9.18 -1.91 11.43
CA ILE A 113 -8.76 -0.86 10.48
C ILE A 113 -9.93 -0.48 9.57
N VAL A 114 -10.58 -1.45 8.93
CA VAL A 114 -11.69 -1.21 7.99
C VAL A 114 -12.88 -0.56 8.71
N GLU A 115 -13.26 -1.05 9.87
CA GLU A 115 -14.35 -0.46 10.68
C GLU A 115 -14.05 1.00 11.02
N ARG A 116 -12.79 1.30 11.36
CA ARG A 116 -12.40 2.69 11.64
C ARG A 116 -12.36 3.56 10.40
N LEU A 117 -11.83 3.05 9.29
CA LEU A 117 -11.79 3.76 8.00
C LEU A 117 -13.22 4.06 7.50
N LYS A 118 -14.16 3.14 7.62
CA LYS A 118 -15.55 3.36 7.24
C LYS A 118 -16.20 4.54 7.98
N LYS A 119 -15.82 4.80 9.23
CA LYS A 119 -16.31 5.96 10.00
C LYS A 119 -15.86 7.32 9.44
N THR A 120 -14.88 7.35 8.55
CA THR A 120 -14.46 8.59 7.88
C THR A 120 -15.46 9.05 6.81
N GLY A 121 -16.31 8.15 6.32
CA GLY A 121 -17.20 8.39 5.17
C GLY A 121 -16.48 8.36 3.81
N ALA A 122 -15.16 8.14 3.79
CA ALA A 122 -14.39 7.99 2.56
C ALA A 122 -14.73 6.70 1.82
N ARG A 123 -14.56 6.68 0.50
CA ARG A 123 -14.55 5.46 -0.29
C ARG A 123 -13.26 4.71 -0.04
N LEU A 124 -13.37 3.44 0.29
CA LEU A 124 -12.23 2.61 0.66
C LEU A 124 -11.82 1.69 -0.49
N ILE A 125 -10.52 1.64 -0.76
CA ILE A 125 -9.91 0.73 -1.72
C ILE A 125 -8.77 0.00 -1.01
N PHE A 126 -8.88 -1.32 -0.88
CA PHE A 126 -7.79 -2.15 -0.39
C PHE A 126 -6.90 -2.59 -1.54
N ALA A 127 -5.59 -2.38 -1.44
CA ALA A 127 -4.63 -2.92 -2.39
C ALA A 127 -4.13 -4.29 -1.91
N ALA A 128 -4.34 -5.33 -2.70
CA ALA A 128 -3.77 -6.64 -2.40
C ALA A 128 -2.24 -6.57 -2.39
N THR A 129 -1.64 -7.26 -1.42
CA THR A 129 -0.17 -7.32 -1.26
C THR A 129 0.47 -7.91 -2.51
N THR A 130 1.47 -7.22 -3.04
CA THR A 130 2.21 -7.62 -4.23
C THR A 130 2.99 -8.93 -4.02
N PRO A 131 3.34 -9.66 -5.11
CA PRO A 131 4.01 -10.94 -4.99
C PRO A 131 5.36 -10.87 -4.28
N VAL A 132 5.66 -11.91 -3.50
CA VAL A 132 6.97 -12.17 -2.90
C VAL A 132 7.82 -12.97 -3.89
N PRO A 133 8.98 -12.45 -4.34
CA PRO A 133 9.83 -13.16 -5.28
C PRO A 133 10.57 -14.31 -4.61
N ALA A 134 11.05 -15.25 -5.42
CA ALA A 134 11.99 -16.27 -4.97
C ALA A 134 13.34 -15.66 -4.60
N GLY A 135 14.05 -16.31 -3.68
CA GLY A 135 15.39 -15.91 -3.25
C GLY A 135 15.52 -15.68 -1.75
N ARG A 136 16.71 -15.28 -1.34
CA ARG A 136 16.97 -14.96 0.08
C ARG A 136 16.56 -13.51 0.36
N LEU A 137 15.45 -13.33 1.02
CA LEU A 137 14.91 -12.02 1.37
C LEU A 137 15.33 -11.59 2.79
N ASN A 138 15.44 -10.29 3.00
CA ASN A 138 15.66 -9.70 4.32
C ASN A 138 14.64 -8.56 4.56
N PRO A 139 13.75 -8.68 5.57
CA PRO A 139 13.56 -9.86 6.44
C PRO A 139 13.08 -11.09 5.65
N PRO A 140 13.26 -12.32 6.21
CA PRO A 140 12.88 -13.55 5.54
C PRO A 140 11.39 -13.59 5.22
N ARG A 141 11.04 -13.95 3.98
CA ARG A 141 9.67 -14.19 3.51
C ARG A 141 9.65 -15.43 2.63
N VAL A 142 8.54 -16.14 2.64
CA VAL A 142 8.35 -17.35 1.81
C VAL A 142 7.37 -16.99 0.69
N PRO A 143 7.74 -17.20 -0.59
CA PRO A 143 6.81 -17.03 -1.70
C PRO A 143 5.52 -17.85 -1.49
N GLY A 144 4.37 -17.20 -1.69
CA GLY A 144 3.06 -17.80 -1.44
C GLY A 144 2.43 -17.43 -0.09
N ASP A 145 3.21 -17.00 0.91
CA ASP A 145 2.64 -16.47 2.16
C ASP A 145 1.73 -15.27 1.89
N GLU A 146 2.12 -14.39 0.94
CA GLU A 146 1.31 -13.25 0.53
C GLU A 146 -0.03 -13.66 -0.09
N VAL A 147 -0.11 -14.81 -0.76
CA VAL A 147 -1.36 -15.34 -1.33
C VAL A 147 -2.32 -15.73 -0.20
N THR A 148 -1.80 -16.40 0.84
CA THR A 148 -2.57 -16.77 2.03
C THR A 148 -3.12 -15.53 2.75
N PHE A 149 -2.27 -14.53 3.00
CA PHE A 149 -2.68 -13.29 3.66
C PHE A 149 -3.62 -12.45 2.79
N ASN A 150 -3.41 -12.39 1.48
CA ASN A 150 -4.37 -11.79 0.55
C ASN A 150 -5.73 -12.50 0.61
N GLY A 151 -5.77 -13.82 0.71
CA GLY A 151 -7.03 -14.56 0.88
C GLY A 151 -7.82 -14.12 2.11
N ILE A 152 -7.14 -13.95 3.25
CA ILE A 152 -7.74 -13.42 4.48
C ILE A 152 -8.25 -11.99 4.27
N ALA A 153 -7.40 -11.12 3.73
CA ALA A 153 -7.74 -9.72 3.47
C ALA A 153 -8.96 -9.58 2.56
N LEU A 154 -9.00 -10.32 1.45
CA LEU A 154 -10.12 -10.32 0.52
C LEU A 154 -11.42 -10.81 1.17
N GLY A 155 -11.35 -11.76 2.10
CA GLY A 155 -12.47 -12.17 2.92
C GLY A 155 -13.05 -11.00 3.73
N VAL A 156 -12.18 -10.31 4.48
CA VAL A 156 -12.57 -9.13 5.27
C VAL A 156 -13.12 -8.01 4.36
N MET A 157 -12.46 -7.70 3.25
CA MET A 157 -12.92 -6.64 2.34
C MET A 157 -14.31 -6.95 1.76
N ARG A 158 -14.56 -8.19 1.34
CA ARG A 158 -15.87 -8.62 0.83
C ARG A 158 -16.97 -8.47 1.89
N GLU A 159 -16.73 -8.89 3.12
CA GLU A 159 -17.69 -8.79 4.23
C GLU A 159 -18.05 -7.32 4.53
N HIS A 160 -17.10 -6.42 4.41
CA HIS A 160 -17.30 -4.99 4.68
C HIS A 160 -17.70 -4.15 3.45
N GLY A 161 -17.78 -4.76 2.26
CA GLY A 161 -18.10 -4.07 1.01
C GLY A 161 -17.03 -3.09 0.55
N VAL A 162 -15.74 -3.40 0.85
CA VAL A 162 -14.59 -2.59 0.45
C VAL A 162 -14.10 -3.03 -0.94
N GLU A 163 -13.85 -2.06 -1.81
CA GLU A 163 -13.30 -2.33 -3.14
C GLU A 163 -11.86 -2.85 -3.05
N VAL A 164 -11.50 -3.73 -3.97
CA VAL A 164 -10.16 -4.31 -4.05
C VAL A 164 -9.47 -3.88 -5.34
N ASN A 165 -8.28 -3.30 -5.18
CA ASN A 165 -7.31 -3.09 -6.24
C ASN A 165 -6.30 -4.24 -6.19
N ASP A 166 -6.44 -5.24 -7.07
CA ASP A 166 -5.61 -6.45 -7.06
C ASP A 166 -4.23 -6.19 -7.68
N LEU A 167 -3.36 -5.53 -6.93
CA LEU A 167 -1.96 -5.30 -7.32
C LEU A 167 -1.15 -6.59 -7.39
N HIS A 168 -1.57 -7.66 -6.68
CA HIS A 168 -0.93 -8.96 -6.76
C HIS A 168 -1.12 -9.58 -8.16
N ALA A 169 -2.37 -9.70 -8.61
CA ALA A 169 -2.67 -10.26 -9.92
C ALA A 169 -2.07 -9.39 -11.05
N TYR A 170 -2.11 -8.07 -10.89
CA TYR A 170 -1.55 -7.13 -11.85
C TYR A 170 -0.03 -7.28 -12.04
N ALA A 171 0.72 -7.48 -10.95
CA ALA A 171 2.18 -7.55 -11.00
C ALA A 171 2.73 -8.96 -11.28
N ARG A 172 2.03 -10.04 -10.89
CA ARG A 172 2.59 -11.41 -10.86
C ARG A 172 3.17 -11.91 -12.19
N GLY A 173 2.62 -11.47 -13.31
CA GLY A 173 3.09 -11.86 -14.64
C GLY A 173 4.29 -11.06 -15.15
N ARG A 174 4.74 -10.07 -14.41
CA ARG A 174 5.75 -9.08 -14.83
C ARG A 174 6.89 -8.92 -13.83
N LEU A 175 7.03 -9.82 -12.85
CA LEU A 175 8.03 -9.67 -11.78
C LEU A 175 9.46 -9.55 -12.31
N ALA A 176 9.81 -10.32 -13.34
CA ALA A 176 11.15 -10.27 -13.94
C ALA A 176 11.48 -8.88 -14.57
N GLU A 177 10.45 -8.13 -14.98
CA GLU A 177 10.60 -6.82 -15.61
C GLU A 177 10.47 -5.66 -14.61
N TRP A 178 9.73 -5.88 -13.50
CA TRP A 178 9.28 -4.80 -12.64
C TRP A 178 9.87 -4.83 -11.23
N GLN A 179 10.21 -6.02 -10.73
CA GLN A 179 10.68 -6.19 -9.36
C GLN A 179 12.18 -6.40 -9.30
N GLU A 180 12.82 -5.88 -8.27
CA GLU A 180 14.23 -6.10 -8.02
C GLU A 180 14.52 -7.58 -7.75
N PRO A 181 15.59 -8.15 -8.29
CA PRO A 181 15.95 -9.56 -8.05
C PRO A 181 16.10 -9.87 -6.57
N ALA A 182 15.47 -10.95 -6.10
CA ALA A 182 15.48 -11.36 -4.70
C ALA A 182 15.16 -10.22 -3.72
N ASN A 183 14.23 -9.36 -4.12
CA ASN A 183 13.78 -8.22 -3.33
C ASN A 183 12.28 -7.98 -3.58
N VAL A 184 11.53 -7.62 -2.54
CA VAL A 184 10.09 -7.35 -2.66
C VAL A 184 9.78 -6.03 -3.35
N HIS A 185 10.77 -5.15 -3.49
CA HIS A 185 10.58 -3.81 -4.06
C HIS A 185 10.60 -3.82 -5.58
N PHE A 186 9.94 -2.82 -6.14
CA PHE A 186 9.86 -2.59 -7.58
C PHE A 186 10.83 -1.49 -7.98
N HIS A 187 11.52 -1.65 -9.11
CA HIS A 187 12.27 -0.56 -9.72
C HIS A 187 11.32 0.49 -10.32
N GLU A 188 11.85 1.53 -10.94
CA GLU A 188 11.04 2.67 -11.41
C GLU A 188 9.92 2.26 -12.36
N ALA A 189 10.20 1.42 -13.36
CA ALA A 189 9.18 1.00 -14.34
C ALA A 189 8.04 0.21 -13.66
N GLY A 190 8.37 -0.68 -12.71
CA GLY A 190 7.37 -1.42 -11.95
C GLY A 190 6.55 -0.53 -11.04
N SER A 191 7.20 0.41 -10.34
CA SER A 191 6.51 1.38 -9.48
C SER A 191 5.58 2.31 -10.28
N ARG A 192 5.98 2.70 -11.49
CA ARG A 192 5.15 3.48 -12.41
C ARG A 192 3.93 2.68 -12.87
N ALA A 193 4.12 1.41 -13.25
CA ALA A 193 3.01 0.53 -13.63
C ALA A 193 2.01 0.33 -12.48
N LEU A 194 2.49 0.10 -11.24
CA LEU A 194 1.63 0.03 -10.06
C LEU A 194 0.86 1.34 -9.85
N ALA A 195 1.52 2.49 -10.05
CA ALA A 195 0.88 3.80 -9.94
C ALA A 195 -0.27 4.00 -10.93
N GLU A 196 -0.13 3.51 -12.17
CA GLU A 196 -1.20 3.55 -13.18
C GLU A 196 -2.43 2.78 -12.71
N GLN A 197 -2.22 1.58 -12.16
CA GLN A 197 -3.29 0.75 -11.61
C GLN A 197 -3.95 1.41 -10.38
N VAL A 198 -3.15 2.01 -9.48
CA VAL A 198 -3.67 2.76 -8.32
C VAL A 198 -4.46 3.98 -8.76
N ALA A 199 -3.94 4.78 -9.70
CA ALA A 199 -4.63 5.95 -10.22
C ALA A 199 -5.95 5.58 -10.91
N ALA A 200 -5.98 4.49 -11.66
CA ALA A 200 -7.21 3.98 -12.29
C ALA A 200 -8.28 3.60 -11.24
N ALA A 201 -7.88 2.90 -10.17
CA ALA A 201 -8.78 2.54 -9.08
C ALA A 201 -9.33 3.78 -8.35
N VAL A 202 -8.47 4.78 -8.07
CA VAL A 202 -8.87 6.04 -7.46
C VAL A 202 -9.85 6.80 -8.36
N ARG A 203 -9.59 6.92 -9.67
CA ARG A 203 -10.52 7.55 -10.62
C ARG A 203 -11.87 6.87 -10.64
N ALA A 204 -11.90 5.55 -10.64
CA ALA A 204 -13.15 4.79 -10.59
C ALA A 204 -13.93 5.07 -9.31
N ALA A 205 -13.26 5.17 -8.17
CA ALA A 205 -13.89 5.52 -6.91
C ALA A 205 -14.43 6.96 -6.91
N LEU A 206 -13.72 7.93 -7.45
CA LEU A 206 -14.15 9.35 -7.47
C LEU A 206 -15.37 9.61 -8.37
N LYS A 207 -15.65 8.76 -9.36
CA LYS A 207 -16.79 8.89 -10.28
C LYS A 207 -18.13 8.38 -9.72
N ARG A 208 -18.10 7.69 -8.61
CA ARG A 208 -19.31 7.11 -7.95
C ARG A 208 -19.79 8.01 -6.84
#